data_9c3c48212a7c46c316c654cd55b3f894
#
_entry.id   9c3c48212a7c46c316c654cd55b3f894
#
_cell.length_a   1.000
_cell.length_b   1.000
_cell.length_c   1.000
_cell.angle_alpha   90.00
_cell.angle_beta   90.00
_cell.angle_gamma   90.00
#
_symmetry.space_group_name_H-M   'P 1'
#
loop_
_entity.id
_entity.type
_entity.pdbx_description
1 polymer ?
#
loop_
_entity_poly.entity_id
_entity_poly.type
_entity_poly.pdbx_seq_one_letter_code
_entity_poly.pdbx_strand_id
1 'polypeptide(L)'
;MKVEDCIVTVERRTVGGCIDLAFVFARQFAAPLLKLTLCFSVPCALLTWFVADSLRHDVAIWGICFFGFFSMLMSGAMVASIGPQVFGVPMQTGAALRGLMSRILPYAFLGVMSRLTGFCVFLPLLFVMAWCGHLPEVMLLERTALNSVTQRLSWLCKGGGYSRNLGRLITISAFWLILAFGVFMLIDVVSGMVFNFPIFFGTIAPGPDRQAAFAAKLIDDPVLVTMLQISLWITYPIARLAWFFCYLDQRIRNECWDLELQFRVEAARLGEQPA
;
A
#
# COMPACT_ATOMS: atom_id res chain seq x y z
N MET A 1 15.02 9.34 22.55
CA MET A 1 13.81 8.79 21.96
C MET A 1 13.22 7.91 23.04
N LYS A 2 12.16 8.36 23.71
CA LYS A 2 11.56 7.60 24.82
C LYS A 2 10.65 6.52 24.22
N VAL A 3 10.83 5.28 24.61
CA VAL A 3 10.00 4.15 24.15
C VAL A 3 8.59 4.26 24.74
N GLU A 4 8.42 5.02 25.82
CA GLU A 4 7.13 5.38 26.40
C GLU A 4 6.23 6.17 25.42
N ASP A 5 6.82 6.81 24.40
CA ASP A 5 6.12 7.56 23.36
C ASP A 5 5.70 6.69 22.15
N CYS A 6 5.94 5.37 22.19
CA CYS A 6 5.50 4.48 21.11
C CYS A 6 3.97 4.44 21.06
N ILE A 7 3.42 4.94 19.95
CA ILE A 7 1.96 4.95 19.67
C ILE A 7 1.43 3.52 19.49
N VAL A 8 2.30 2.58 19.16
CA VAL A 8 1.94 1.19 18.87
C VAL A 8 2.68 0.27 19.82
N THR A 9 1.94 -0.55 20.58
CA THR A 9 2.54 -1.62 21.40
C THR A 9 3.22 -2.64 20.52
N VAL A 10 4.51 -2.90 20.84
CA VAL A 10 5.36 -3.85 20.09
C VAL A 10 5.06 -5.26 20.60
N GLU A 11 4.09 -5.92 19.99
CA GLU A 11 3.66 -7.28 20.33
C GLU A 11 3.39 -8.11 19.06
N ARG A 12 3.43 -9.43 19.20
CA ARG A 12 3.10 -10.36 18.10
C ARG A 12 1.64 -10.25 17.75
N ARG A 13 1.33 -10.04 16.47
CA ARG A 13 -0.04 -9.83 15.99
C ARG A 13 -0.45 -10.86 14.94
N THR A 14 -1.75 -11.11 14.88
CA THR A 14 -2.39 -11.82 13.77
C THR A 14 -2.58 -10.86 12.59
N VAL A 15 -2.90 -11.39 11.39
CA VAL A 15 -3.21 -10.56 10.21
C VAL A 15 -4.40 -9.64 10.48
N GLY A 16 -5.46 -10.16 11.14
CA GLY A 16 -6.61 -9.36 11.57
C GLY A 16 -6.18 -8.21 12.48
N GLY A 17 -5.37 -8.49 13.51
CA GLY A 17 -4.83 -7.44 14.39
C GLY A 17 -3.97 -6.39 13.68
N CYS A 18 -3.27 -6.75 12.58
CA CYS A 18 -2.56 -5.78 11.75
C CYS A 18 -3.53 -4.91 10.94
N ILE A 19 -4.64 -5.47 10.46
CA ILE A 19 -5.70 -4.73 9.74
C ILE A 19 -6.42 -3.78 10.72
N ASP A 20 -6.80 -4.24 11.91
CA ASP A 20 -7.45 -3.41 12.93
C ASP A 20 -6.56 -2.21 13.31
N LEU A 21 -5.27 -2.48 13.53
CA LEU A 21 -4.30 -1.44 13.83
C LEU A 21 -4.15 -0.44 12.67
N ALA A 22 -4.22 -0.91 11.41
CA ALA A 22 -4.19 -0.05 10.24
C ALA A 22 -5.38 0.92 10.21
N PHE A 23 -6.59 0.49 10.59
CA PHE A 23 -7.74 1.37 10.70
C PHE A 23 -7.59 2.39 11.83
N VAL A 24 -7.15 1.96 13.01
CA VAL A 24 -6.91 2.86 14.14
C VAL A 24 -5.89 3.94 13.77
N PHE A 25 -4.79 3.53 13.16
CA PHE A 25 -3.73 4.43 12.70
C PHE A 25 -4.22 5.36 11.58
N ALA A 26 -4.93 4.83 10.59
CA ALA A 26 -5.49 5.63 9.50
C ALA A 26 -6.49 6.68 10.01
N ARG A 27 -7.31 6.35 11.00
CA ARG A 27 -8.24 7.29 11.65
C ARG A 27 -7.49 8.39 12.39
N GLN A 28 -6.45 8.04 13.15
CA GLN A 28 -5.66 8.99 13.94
C GLN A 28 -4.90 9.97 13.06
N PHE A 29 -4.38 9.50 11.91
CA PHE A 29 -3.54 10.25 10.99
C PHE A 29 -4.21 10.48 9.62
N ALA A 30 -5.54 10.60 9.61
CA ALA A 30 -6.31 10.71 8.36
C ALA A 30 -5.88 11.90 7.47
N ALA A 31 -5.68 13.08 8.06
CA ALA A 31 -5.34 14.27 7.30
C ALA A 31 -3.98 14.18 6.57
N PRO A 32 -2.86 13.80 7.20
CA PRO A 32 -1.59 13.63 6.50
C PRO A 32 -1.62 12.46 5.51
N LEU A 33 -2.32 11.36 5.81
CA LEU A 33 -2.49 10.24 4.87
C LEU A 33 -3.29 10.67 3.64
N LEU A 34 -4.38 11.43 3.82
CA LEU A 34 -5.17 11.95 2.70
C LEU A 34 -4.34 12.87 1.80
N LYS A 35 -3.57 13.80 2.39
CA LYS A 35 -2.66 14.67 1.62
C LYS A 35 -1.66 13.86 0.80
N LEU A 36 -1.07 12.83 1.40
CA LEU A 36 -0.14 11.96 0.72
C LEU A 36 -0.83 11.16 -0.41
N THR A 37 -2.02 10.64 -0.15
CA THR A 37 -2.82 9.92 -1.17
C THR A 37 -3.14 10.83 -2.35
N LEU A 38 -3.61 12.06 -2.12
CA LEU A 38 -3.91 13.02 -3.17
C LEU A 38 -2.68 13.38 -4.00
N CYS A 39 -1.50 13.47 -3.39
CA CYS A 39 -0.25 13.77 -4.09
C CYS A 39 0.07 12.74 -5.19
N PHE A 40 -0.33 11.48 -5.02
CA PHE A 40 -0.08 10.41 -5.98
C PHE A 40 -1.31 10.05 -6.82
N SER A 41 -2.51 10.14 -6.27
CA SER A 41 -3.75 9.80 -6.98
C SER A 41 -4.11 10.82 -8.07
N VAL A 42 -3.90 12.11 -7.81
CA VAL A 42 -4.21 13.17 -8.80
C VAL A 42 -3.37 13.03 -10.07
N PRO A 43 -2.03 12.96 -10.02
CA PRO A 43 -1.26 12.76 -11.24
C PRO A 43 -1.55 11.40 -11.91
N CYS A 44 -1.87 10.35 -11.16
CA CYS A 44 -2.30 9.08 -11.71
C CYS A 44 -3.59 9.22 -12.53
N ALA A 45 -4.62 9.87 -11.99
CA ALA A 45 -5.88 10.10 -12.66
C ALA A 45 -5.70 11.00 -13.91
N LEU A 46 -4.93 12.08 -13.80
CA LEU A 46 -4.65 12.97 -14.93
C LEU A 46 -3.97 12.24 -16.09
N LEU A 47 -2.98 11.39 -15.81
CA LEU A 47 -2.33 10.60 -16.84
C LEU A 47 -3.27 9.58 -17.47
N THR A 48 -4.14 8.95 -16.69
CA THR A 48 -5.16 8.02 -17.21
C THR A 48 -6.10 8.74 -18.18
N TRP A 49 -6.57 9.94 -17.82
CA TRP A 49 -7.41 10.74 -18.69
C TRP A 49 -6.69 11.22 -19.95
N PHE A 50 -5.43 11.65 -19.82
CA PHE A 50 -4.64 12.07 -20.97
C PHE A 50 -4.45 10.93 -21.99
N VAL A 51 -4.18 9.70 -21.48
CA VAL A 51 -4.06 8.52 -22.35
C VAL A 51 -5.40 8.12 -22.93
N ALA A 52 -6.50 8.22 -22.18
CA ALA A 52 -7.84 7.95 -22.67
C ALA A 52 -8.24 8.88 -23.83
N ASP A 53 -7.89 10.15 -23.75
CA ASP A 53 -8.13 11.12 -24.82
C ASP A 53 -7.27 10.84 -26.06
N SER A 54 -6.02 10.42 -25.84
CA SER A 54 -5.06 10.20 -26.92
C SER A 54 -5.24 8.88 -27.67
N LEU A 55 -5.45 7.76 -26.94
CA LEU A 55 -5.46 6.41 -27.51
C LEU A 55 -6.85 5.84 -27.71
N ARG A 56 -7.83 6.24 -26.91
CA ARG A 56 -9.25 5.80 -26.95
C ARG A 56 -9.49 4.31 -26.77
N HIS A 57 -8.45 3.51 -26.58
CA HIS A 57 -8.50 2.06 -26.40
C HIS A 57 -7.63 1.65 -25.20
N ASP A 58 -7.97 0.53 -24.59
CA ASP A 58 -7.18 -0.09 -23.51
C ASP A 58 -6.96 0.83 -22.30
N VAL A 59 -7.88 1.75 -22.03
CA VAL A 59 -7.77 2.73 -20.94
C VAL A 59 -7.57 2.05 -19.57
N ALA A 60 -8.23 0.90 -19.35
CA ALA A 60 -8.09 0.13 -18.12
C ALA A 60 -6.66 -0.41 -17.94
N ILE A 61 -6.01 -0.88 -19.00
CA ILE A 61 -4.64 -1.41 -18.95
C ILE A 61 -3.69 -0.28 -18.52
N TRP A 62 -3.77 0.87 -19.16
CA TRP A 62 -2.97 2.03 -18.79
C TRP A 62 -3.29 2.53 -17.38
N GLY A 63 -4.57 2.54 -17.01
CA GLY A 63 -5.02 2.89 -15.67
C GLY A 63 -4.42 1.98 -14.60
N ILE A 64 -4.37 0.67 -14.83
CA ILE A 64 -3.72 -0.31 -13.93
C ILE A 64 -2.21 -0.09 -13.87
N CYS A 65 -1.56 0.17 -15.00
CA CYS A 65 -0.13 0.45 -15.06
C CYS A 65 0.24 1.69 -14.24
N PHE A 66 -0.49 2.79 -14.43
CA PHE A 66 -0.26 4.02 -13.68
C PHE A 66 -0.57 3.83 -12.20
N PHE A 67 -1.69 3.19 -11.87
CA PHE A 67 -1.99 2.84 -10.48
C PHE A 67 -0.86 2.01 -9.84
N GLY A 68 -0.38 0.98 -10.54
CA GLY A 68 0.74 0.15 -10.08
C GLY A 68 2.01 0.96 -9.81
N PHE A 69 2.37 1.88 -10.71
CA PHE A 69 3.54 2.74 -10.57
C PHE A 69 3.38 3.74 -9.42
N PHE A 70 2.30 4.53 -9.41
CA PHE A 70 2.10 5.55 -8.38
C PHE A 70 1.83 4.96 -6.99
N SER A 71 1.13 3.83 -6.89
CA SER A 71 0.95 3.11 -5.61
C SER A 71 2.28 2.59 -5.05
N MET A 72 3.22 2.19 -5.91
CA MET A 72 4.58 1.86 -5.49
C MET A 72 5.28 3.08 -4.86
N LEU A 73 5.27 4.22 -5.53
CA LEU A 73 5.88 5.44 -5.01
C LEU A 73 5.23 5.88 -3.70
N MET A 74 3.91 5.87 -3.64
CA MET A 74 3.17 6.15 -2.40
C MET A 74 3.54 5.18 -1.28
N SER A 75 3.67 3.89 -1.58
CA SER A 75 4.12 2.88 -0.60
C SER A 75 5.46 3.27 0.03
N GLY A 76 6.43 3.70 -0.79
CA GLY A 76 7.72 4.19 -0.30
C GLY A 76 7.59 5.44 0.57
N ALA A 77 6.81 6.43 0.12
CA ALA A 77 6.58 7.66 0.89
C ALA A 77 5.88 7.38 2.23
N MET A 78 4.90 6.47 2.24
CA MET A 78 4.24 6.04 3.47
C MET A 78 5.23 5.42 4.45
N VAL A 79 6.06 4.48 4.02
CA VAL A 79 7.05 3.83 4.89
C VAL A 79 8.04 4.84 5.45
N ALA A 80 8.51 5.78 4.62
CA ALA A 80 9.43 6.84 5.06
C ALA A 80 8.81 7.76 6.12
N SER A 81 7.48 7.91 6.14
CA SER A 81 6.77 8.74 7.12
C SER A 81 6.31 7.98 8.35
N ILE A 82 5.79 6.77 8.17
CA ILE A 82 5.19 5.97 9.25
C ILE A 82 6.27 5.40 10.16
N GLY A 83 7.43 5.00 9.61
CA GLY A 83 8.53 4.47 10.40
C GLY A 83 8.89 5.37 11.59
N PRO A 84 9.25 6.65 11.37
CA PRO A 84 9.51 7.60 12.46
C PRO A 84 8.31 7.86 13.36
N GLN A 85 7.08 7.83 12.81
CA GLN A 85 5.86 8.11 13.55
C GLN A 85 5.50 7.03 14.56
N VAL A 86 5.79 5.78 14.29
CA VAL A 86 5.64 4.68 15.28
C VAL A 86 6.43 5.00 16.55
N PHE A 87 7.51 5.78 16.43
CA PHE A 87 8.37 6.23 17.53
C PHE A 87 8.08 7.67 18.00
N GLY A 88 6.86 8.17 17.81
CA GLY A 88 6.41 9.46 18.35
C GLY A 88 6.85 10.70 17.53
N VAL A 89 7.53 10.54 16.39
CA VAL A 89 7.89 11.67 15.52
C VAL A 89 6.70 12.05 14.63
N PRO A 90 6.20 13.29 14.64
CA PRO A 90 5.00 13.67 13.90
C PRO A 90 5.16 13.47 12.39
N MET A 91 4.12 12.95 11.75
CA MET A 91 4.09 12.71 10.30
C MET A 91 4.05 14.03 9.53
N GLN A 92 5.10 14.30 8.77
CA GLN A 92 5.17 15.43 7.86
C GLN A 92 5.24 14.94 6.41
N THR A 93 4.27 15.32 5.58
CA THR A 93 4.21 14.92 4.17
C THR A 93 5.48 15.32 3.40
N GLY A 94 6.03 16.52 3.67
CA GLY A 94 7.26 16.97 3.05
C GLY A 94 8.49 16.14 3.44
N ALA A 95 8.59 15.70 4.69
CA ALA A 95 9.66 14.82 5.15
C ALA A 95 9.55 13.42 4.52
N ALA A 96 8.31 12.90 4.38
CA ALA A 96 8.03 11.64 3.70
C ALA A 96 8.50 11.65 2.24
N LEU A 97 8.12 12.69 1.50
CA LEU A 97 8.53 12.86 0.09
C LEU A 97 10.05 13.03 -0.04
N ARG A 98 10.68 13.81 0.84
CA ARG A 98 12.15 13.98 0.85
C ARG A 98 12.86 12.66 1.17
N GLY A 99 12.32 11.87 2.10
CA GLY A 99 12.82 10.53 2.43
C GLY A 99 12.75 9.58 1.23
N LEU A 100 11.63 9.59 0.49
CA LEU A 100 11.49 8.85 -0.76
C LEU A 100 12.47 9.32 -1.83
N MET A 101 12.54 10.66 -2.06
CA MET A 101 13.38 11.24 -3.12
C MET A 101 14.88 10.94 -2.92
N SER A 102 15.33 10.81 -1.68
CA SER A 102 16.74 10.48 -1.39
C SER A 102 17.19 9.13 -1.97
N ARG A 103 16.28 8.21 -2.24
CA ARG A 103 16.55 6.86 -2.78
C ARG A 103 15.60 6.45 -3.91
N ILE A 104 14.99 7.42 -4.58
CA ILE A 104 13.93 7.15 -5.56
C ILE A 104 14.41 6.29 -6.73
N LEU A 105 15.58 6.55 -7.28
CA LEU A 105 16.09 5.82 -8.46
C LEU A 105 16.26 4.32 -8.19
N PRO A 106 17.02 3.88 -7.17
CA PRO A 106 17.18 2.46 -6.89
C PRO A 106 15.86 1.82 -6.43
N TYR A 107 15.04 2.54 -5.68
CA TYR A 107 13.74 2.05 -5.24
C TYR A 107 12.77 1.86 -6.40
N ALA A 108 12.66 2.85 -7.30
CA ALA A 108 11.80 2.76 -8.47
C ALA A 108 12.25 1.64 -9.42
N PHE A 109 13.55 1.50 -9.64
CA PHE A 109 14.08 0.44 -10.49
C PHE A 109 13.70 -0.96 -9.96
N LEU A 110 14.01 -1.27 -8.70
CA LEU A 110 13.69 -2.57 -8.11
C LEU A 110 12.17 -2.78 -7.97
N GLY A 111 11.43 -1.71 -7.65
CA GLY A 111 9.99 -1.75 -7.54
C GLY A 111 9.28 -2.00 -8.87
N VAL A 112 9.75 -1.41 -9.97
CA VAL A 112 9.24 -1.68 -11.32
C VAL A 112 9.60 -3.10 -11.75
N MET A 113 10.84 -3.53 -11.55
CA MET A 113 11.26 -4.89 -11.88
C MET A 113 10.40 -5.95 -11.18
N SER A 114 10.09 -5.74 -9.89
CA SER A 114 9.22 -6.66 -9.15
C SER A 114 7.78 -6.70 -9.67
N ARG A 115 7.28 -5.61 -10.26
CA ARG A 115 5.92 -5.51 -10.80
C ARG A 115 5.80 -5.97 -12.25
N LEU A 116 6.88 -5.91 -13.02
CA LEU A 116 6.88 -6.42 -14.40
C LEU A 116 6.49 -7.89 -14.48
N THR A 117 6.76 -8.67 -13.43
CA THR A 117 6.28 -10.06 -13.34
C THR A 117 4.77 -10.19 -13.39
N GLY A 118 4.04 -9.15 -12.96
CA GLY A 118 2.57 -9.10 -12.99
C GLY A 118 1.98 -8.95 -14.39
N PHE A 119 2.74 -8.36 -15.33
CA PHE A 119 2.28 -8.23 -16.71
C PHE A 119 2.25 -9.58 -17.45
N CYS A 120 3.09 -10.53 -17.05
CA CYS A 120 3.13 -11.84 -17.70
C CYS A 120 1.98 -12.73 -17.24
N VAL A 121 1.77 -12.81 -15.93
CA VAL A 121 0.65 -13.60 -15.33
C VAL A 121 0.41 -13.11 -13.89
N PHE A 122 -0.85 -12.96 -13.49
CA PHE A 122 -1.21 -12.49 -12.15
C PHE A 122 -0.69 -13.41 -11.01
N LEU A 123 -0.69 -14.72 -11.23
CA LEU A 123 -0.23 -15.69 -10.23
C LEU A 123 1.25 -15.52 -9.84
N PRO A 124 2.21 -15.43 -10.76
CA PRO A 124 3.61 -15.17 -10.41
C PRO A 124 3.82 -13.88 -9.61
N LEU A 125 3.00 -12.83 -9.86
CA LEU A 125 3.07 -11.59 -9.09
C LEU A 125 2.87 -11.82 -7.59
N LEU A 126 1.91 -12.64 -7.19
CA LEU A 126 1.67 -12.95 -5.77
C LEU A 126 2.89 -13.60 -5.13
N PHE A 127 3.53 -14.54 -5.82
CA PHE A 127 4.72 -15.22 -5.31
C PHE A 127 5.92 -14.27 -5.21
N VAL A 128 6.13 -13.43 -6.21
CA VAL A 128 7.20 -12.42 -6.18
C VAL A 128 6.92 -11.38 -5.10
N MET A 129 5.69 -10.89 -4.97
CA MET A 129 5.31 -9.94 -3.93
C MET A 129 5.40 -10.53 -2.52
N ALA A 130 5.15 -11.83 -2.31
CA ALA A 130 5.37 -12.48 -1.03
C ALA A 130 6.84 -12.45 -0.60
N TRP A 131 7.77 -12.49 -1.57
CA TRP A 131 9.20 -12.39 -1.32
C TRP A 131 9.70 -10.95 -1.21
N CYS A 132 9.32 -10.06 -2.13
CA CYS A 132 9.84 -8.69 -2.23
C CYS A 132 8.86 -7.60 -1.74
N GLY A 133 7.69 -7.95 -1.25
CA GLY A 133 6.67 -6.97 -0.85
C GLY A 133 7.10 -6.03 0.27
N HIS A 134 8.12 -6.40 1.04
CA HIS A 134 8.75 -5.55 2.07
C HIS A 134 9.93 -4.72 1.54
N LEU A 135 10.08 -4.59 0.21
CA LEU A 135 11.12 -3.79 -0.41
C LEU A 135 11.16 -2.33 0.09
N PRO A 136 10.01 -1.61 0.23
CA PRO A 136 10.02 -0.25 0.74
C PRO A 136 10.58 -0.16 2.16
N GLU A 137 10.23 -1.10 3.03
CA GLU A 137 10.70 -1.15 4.42
C GLU A 137 12.21 -1.37 4.48
N VAL A 138 12.71 -2.35 3.73
CA VAL A 138 14.15 -2.68 3.72
C VAL A 138 14.97 -1.53 3.14
N MET A 139 14.51 -0.87 2.07
CA MET A 139 15.27 0.19 1.41
C MET A 139 15.17 1.55 2.09
N LEU A 140 13.99 1.91 2.59
CA LEU A 140 13.74 3.27 3.07
C LEU A 140 13.75 3.37 4.59
N LEU A 141 13.30 2.35 5.30
CA LEU A 141 13.31 2.32 6.77
C LEU A 141 14.64 1.79 7.30
N GLU A 142 15.08 0.61 6.86
CA GLU A 142 16.37 0.03 7.29
C GLU A 142 17.57 0.67 6.59
N ARG A 143 17.34 1.42 5.50
CA ARG A 143 18.37 2.07 4.68
C ARG A 143 19.47 1.10 4.19
N THR A 144 19.08 -0.14 3.91
CA THR A 144 19.99 -1.19 3.46
C THR A 144 20.71 -0.81 2.17
N ALA A 145 21.98 -1.19 2.01
CA ALA A 145 22.74 -0.99 0.78
C ALA A 145 22.17 -1.87 -0.35
N LEU A 146 22.19 -1.39 -1.60
CA LEU A 146 21.60 -2.08 -2.75
C LEU A 146 22.08 -3.53 -2.89
N ASN A 147 23.36 -3.77 -2.68
CA ASN A 147 23.98 -5.11 -2.83
C ASN A 147 23.47 -6.11 -1.78
N SER A 148 22.91 -5.65 -0.66
CA SER A 148 22.43 -6.49 0.44
C SER A 148 20.90 -6.55 0.54
N VAL A 149 20.16 -5.83 -0.31
CA VAL A 149 18.68 -5.81 -0.30
C VAL A 149 18.11 -7.21 -0.53
N THR A 150 18.58 -7.92 -1.55
CA THR A 150 18.12 -9.29 -1.87
C THR A 150 18.42 -10.27 -0.76
N GLN A 151 19.60 -10.17 -0.15
CA GLN A 151 19.98 -10.99 0.99
C GLN A 151 19.08 -10.70 2.20
N ARG A 152 18.76 -9.43 2.45
CA ARG A 152 17.88 -9.02 3.54
C ARG A 152 16.45 -9.51 3.34
N LEU A 153 15.89 -9.37 2.14
CA LEU A 153 14.58 -9.90 1.78
C LEU A 153 14.52 -11.43 1.93
N SER A 154 15.54 -12.12 1.45
CA SER A 154 15.65 -13.59 1.59
C SER A 154 15.75 -14.00 3.05
N TRP A 155 16.45 -13.23 3.89
CA TRP A 155 16.54 -13.47 5.33
C TRP A 155 15.18 -13.33 6.02
N LEU A 156 14.39 -12.30 5.68
CA LEU A 156 13.03 -12.14 6.19
C LEU A 156 12.11 -13.31 5.82
N CYS A 157 12.37 -13.97 4.69
CA CYS A 157 11.61 -15.13 4.23
C CYS A 157 12.04 -16.47 4.82
N LYS A 158 13.13 -16.54 5.61
CA LYS A 158 13.60 -17.78 6.25
C LYS A 158 12.65 -18.27 7.34
N GLY A 159 12.80 -19.55 7.74
CA GLY A 159 12.06 -20.12 8.87
C GLY A 159 10.54 -20.09 8.74
N GLY A 160 10.00 -20.35 7.53
CA GLY A 160 8.55 -20.27 7.25
C GLY A 160 8.02 -18.85 7.05
N GLY A 161 8.90 -17.84 6.99
CA GLY A 161 8.53 -16.43 6.73
C GLY A 161 7.87 -16.25 5.39
N TYR A 162 8.32 -16.95 4.34
CA TYR A 162 7.76 -16.87 3.01
C TYR A 162 6.28 -17.30 2.95
N SER A 163 5.95 -18.49 3.45
CA SER A 163 4.56 -18.98 3.45
C SER A 163 3.64 -18.09 4.28
N ARG A 164 4.16 -17.56 5.40
CA ARG A 164 3.44 -16.59 6.23
C ARG A 164 3.19 -15.29 5.48
N ASN A 165 4.18 -14.76 4.76
CA ASN A 165 4.03 -13.56 3.94
C ASN A 165 3.04 -13.78 2.80
N LEU A 166 3.08 -14.94 2.14
CA LEU A 166 2.12 -15.28 1.09
C LEU A 166 0.69 -15.33 1.64
N GLY A 167 0.47 -15.99 2.77
CA GLY A 167 -0.84 -16.03 3.42
C GLY A 167 -1.33 -14.62 3.81
N ARG A 168 -0.45 -13.79 4.39
CA ARG A 168 -0.75 -12.38 4.73
C ARG A 168 -1.10 -11.56 3.49
N LEU A 169 -0.31 -11.70 2.42
CA LEU A 169 -0.54 -11.00 1.17
C LEU A 169 -1.91 -11.35 0.59
N ILE A 170 -2.24 -12.64 0.51
CA ILE A 170 -3.55 -13.10 0.01
C ILE A 170 -4.68 -12.51 0.87
N THR A 171 -4.58 -12.62 2.20
CA THR A 171 -5.62 -12.12 3.11
C THR A 171 -5.80 -10.61 3.00
N ILE A 172 -4.71 -9.83 3.03
CA ILE A 172 -4.78 -8.36 2.92
C ILE A 172 -5.26 -7.93 1.54
N SER A 173 -4.82 -8.61 0.47
CA SER A 173 -5.26 -8.30 -0.90
C SER A 173 -6.74 -8.62 -1.10
N ALA A 174 -7.22 -9.75 -0.60
CA ALA A 174 -8.64 -10.10 -0.66
C ALA A 174 -9.50 -9.08 0.13
N PHE A 175 -9.08 -8.76 1.36
CA PHE A 175 -9.73 -7.74 2.17
C PHE A 175 -9.75 -6.38 1.46
N TRP A 176 -8.63 -5.93 0.90
CA TRP A 176 -8.53 -4.68 0.16
C TRP A 176 -9.43 -4.64 -1.07
N LEU A 177 -9.47 -5.72 -1.86
CA LEU A 177 -10.34 -5.79 -3.05
C LEU A 177 -11.82 -5.75 -2.68
N ILE A 178 -12.23 -6.43 -1.61
CA ILE A 178 -13.61 -6.37 -1.10
C ILE A 178 -13.95 -4.94 -0.65
N LEU A 179 -13.05 -4.28 0.07
CA LEU A 179 -13.25 -2.91 0.52
C LEU A 179 -13.31 -1.93 -0.66
N ALA A 180 -12.42 -2.07 -1.64
CA ALA A 180 -12.38 -1.24 -2.84
C ALA A 180 -13.65 -1.41 -3.69
N PHE A 181 -14.12 -2.65 -3.83
CA PHE A 181 -15.38 -2.94 -4.50
C PHE A 181 -16.59 -2.34 -3.76
N GLY A 182 -16.60 -2.43 -2.42
CA GLY A 182 -17.63 -1.77 -1.61
C GLY A 182 -17.67 -0.25 -1.79
N VAL A 183 -16.49 0.39 -1.81
CA VAL A 183 -16.39 1.85 -2.09
C VAL A 183 -16.82 2.17 -3.51
N PHE A 184 -16.42 1.36 -4.50
CA PHE A 184 -16.85 1.51 -5.89
C PHE A 184 -18.37 1.46 -6.01
N MET A 185 -19.02 0.47 -5.42
CA MET A 185 -20.48 0.34 -5.40
C MET A 185 -21.15 1.51 -4.69
N LEU A 186 -20.58 1.99 -3.59
CA LEU A 186 -21.10 3.16 -2.87
C LEU A 186 -21.06 4.41 -3.73
N ILE A 187 -19.96 4.65 -4.45
CA ILE A 187 -19.83 5.81 -5.37
C ILE A 187 -20.87 5.71 -6.47
N ASP A 188 -21.11 4.54 -7.08
CA ASP A 188 -22.09 4.33 -8.15
C ASP A 188 -23.52 4.60 -7.66
N VAL A 189 -23.89 4.09 -6.49
CA VAL A 189 -25.19 4.31 -5.87
C VAL A 189 -25.40 5.81 -5.57
N VAL A 190 -24.40 6.47 -4.96
CA VAL A 190 -24.47 7.89 -4.64
C VAL A 190 -24.57 8.73 -5.92
N SER A 191 -23.78 8.42 -6.93
CA SER A 191 -23.81 9.06 -8.24
C SER A 191 -25.19 8.92 -8.90
N GLY A 192 -25.80 7.74 -8.86
CA GLY A 192 -27.15 7.49 -9.36
C GLY A 192 -28.22 8.26 -8.60
N MET A 193 -28.12 8.34 -7.27
CA MET A 193 -29.13 9.03 -6.43
C MET A 193 -29.02 10.56 -6.51
N VAL A 194 -27.80 11.11 -6.50
CA VAL A 194 -27.58 12.56 -6.42
C VAL A 194 -27.60 13.22 -7.79
N PHE A 195 -26.96 12.60 -8.76
CA PHE A 195 -26.80 13.19 -10.11
C PHE A 195 -27.70 12.54 -11.17
N ASN A 196 -28.53 11.56 -10.77
CA ASN A 196 -29.35 10.76 -11.69
C ASN A 196 -28.51 10.15 -12.84
N PHE A 197 -27.26 9.84 -12.56
CA PHE A 197 -26.29 9.32 -13.50
C PHE A 197 -25.60 8.07 -12.92
N PRO A 198 -26.28 6.89 -12.95
CA PRO A 198 -25.63 5.64 -12.56
C PRO A 198 -24.57 5.28 -13.60
N ILE A 199 -23.33 5.14 -13.15
CA ILE A 199 -22.18 4.91 -14.05
C ILE A 199 -22.11 3.42 -14.44
N PHE A 200 -22.34 2.54 -13.48
CA PHE A 200 -22.24 1.10 -13.66
C PHE A 200 -23.61 0.43 -13.89
N PHE A 201 -24.53 0.56 -12.92
CA PHE A 201 -25.80 -0.15 -12.97
C PHE A 201 -26.78 0.35 -14.06
N GLY A 202 -26.73 1.64 -14.41
CA GLY A 202 -27.62 2.20 -15.44
C GLY A 202 -27.21 1.93 -16.87
N THR A 203 -26.03 1.43 -17.09
CA THR A 203 -25.47 1.23 -18.45
C THR A 203 -25.53 -0.19 -18.96
N ILE A 204 -25.96 -1.12 -18.13
CA ILE A 204 -26.12 -2.54 -18.51
C ILE A 204 -27.49 -2.72 -19.18
N ALA A 205 -27.57 -2.37 -20.46
CA ALA A 205 -28.78 -2.63 -21.23
C ALA A 205 -29.13 -4.14 -21.31
N PRO A 206 -30.38 -4.54 -21.15
CA PRO A 206 -30.79 -5.92 -21.37
C PRO A 206 -30.66 -6.27 -22.86
N GLY A 207 -29.89 -7.32 -23.20
CA GLY A 207 -29.71 -7.78 -24.57
C GLY A 207 -28.79 -8.99 -24.67
N PRO A 208 -28.79 -9.69 -25.83
CA PRO A 208 -27.97 -10.90 -26.03
C PRO A 208 -26.45 -10.63 -25.93
N ASP A 209 -25.99 -9.42 -26.29
CA ASP A 209 -24.57 -9.03 -26.29
C ASP A 209 -24.12 -8.32 -24.99
N ARG A 210 -24.90 -8.48 -23.92
CA ARG A 210 -24.70 -7.80 -22.64
C ARG A 210 -23.28 -7.97 -22.07
N GLN A 211 -22.72 -9.18 -22.16
CA GLN A 211 -21.39 -9.46 -21.60
C GLN A 211 -20.27 -8.78 -22.40
N ALA A 212 -20.37 -8.79 -23.73
CA ALA A 212 -19.38 -8.14 -24.59
C ALA A 212 -19.42 -6.61 -24.45
N ALA A 213 -20.62 -6.03 -24.43
CA ALA A 213 -20.79 -4.58 -24.21
C ALA A 213 -20.29 -4.14 -22.84
N PHE A 214 -20.52 -4.96 -21.82
CA PHE A 214 -20.00 -4.70 -20.45
C PHE A 214 -18.47 -4.77 -20.42
N ALA A 215 -17.86 -5.81 -21.01
CA ALA A 215 -16.41 -5.97 -21.05
C ALA A 215 -15.74 -4.80 -21.81
N ALA A 216 -16.27 -4.43 -22.98
CA ALA A 216 -15.76 -3.29 -23.74
C ALA A 216 -15.83 -1.99 -22.93
N LYS A 217 -16.96 -1.73 -22.24
CA LYS A 217 -17.11 -0.56 -21.41
C LYS A 217 -16.14 -0.55 -20.22
N LEU A 218 -15.89 -1.70 -19.59
CA LEU A 218 -14.95 -1.83 -18.47
C LEU A 218 -13.51 -1.53 -18.92
N ILE A 219 -13.18 -1.80 -20.18
CA ILE A 219 -11.82 -1.64 -20.72
C ILE A 219 -11.59 -0.21 -21.23
N ASP A 220 -12.58 0.37 -21.93
CA ASP A 220 -12.40 1.59 -22.71
C ASP A 220 -13.05 2.84 -22.10
N ASP A 221 -13.99 2.70 -21.13
CA ASP A 221 -14.68 3.86 -20.55
C ASP A 221 -13.79 4.57 -19.48
N PRO A 222 -13.30 5.79 -19.78
CA PRO A 222 -12.41 6.50 -18.86
C PRO A 222 -13.08 6.87 -17.54
N VAL A 223 -14.41 7.09 -17.54
CA VAL A 223 -15.16 7.44 -16.33
C VAL A 223 -15.19 6.26 -15.38
N LEU A 224 -15.50 5.08 -15.90
CA LEU A 224 -15.55 3.85 -15.11
C LEU A 224 -14.18 3.49 -14.56
N VAL A 225 -13.13 3.59 -15.39
CA VAL A 225 -11.74 3.31 -14.97
C VAL A 225 -11.29 4.31 -13.89
N THR A 226 -11.61 5.59 -14.03
CA THR A 226 -11.26 6.61 -13.02
C THR A 226 -12.01 6.36 -11.71
N MET A 227 -13.28 6.01 -11.75
CA MET A 227 -14.07 5.66 -10.57
C MET A 227 -13.50 4.45 -9.84
N LEU A 228 -13.09 3.41 -10.58
CA LEU A 228 -12.38 2.27 -10.02
C LEU A 228 -11.05 2.70 -9.38
N GLN A 229 -10.27 3.55 -10.05
CA GLN A 229 -9.03 4.09 -9.50
C GLN A 229 -9.28 4.87 -8.20
N ILE A 230 -10.30 5.72 -8.14
CA ILE A 230 -10.67 6.48 -6.93
C ILE A 230 -10.95 5.51 -5.78
N SER A 231 -11.72 4.44 -6.03
CA SER A 231 -12.03 3.43 -5.03
C SER A 231 -10.78 2.71 -4.51
N LEU A 232 -9.86 2.36 -5.42
CA LEU A 232 -8.58 1.77 -5.09
C LEU A 232 -7.70 2.73 -4.27
N TRP A 233 -7.65 4.03 -4.64
CA TRP A 233 -6.85 5.04 -3.94
C TRP A 233 -7.37 5.36 -2.54
N ILE A 234 -8.68 5.39 -2.33
CA ILE A 234 -9.28 5.61 -1.00
C ILE A 234 -8.91 4.48 -0.05
N THR A 235 -8.89 3.26 -0.54
CA THR A 235 -8.69 2.06 0.30
C THR A 235 -7.23 1.61 0.40
N TYR A 236 -6.37 1.98 -0.56
CA TYR A 236 -4.97 1.57 -0.62
C TYR A 236 -4.14 1.91 0.63
N PRO A 237 -4.26 3.10 1.25
CA PRO A 237 -3.51 3.43 2.46
C PRO A 237 -3.72 2.42 3.58
N ILE A 238 -4.95 1.93 3.76
CA ILE A 238 -5.30 0.97 4.81
C ILE A 238 -4.60 -0.37 4.57
N ALA A 239 -4.68 -0.87 3.34
CA ALA A 239 -4.00 -2.11 2.96
C ALA A 239 -2.47 -2.00 3.11
N ARG A 240 -1.91 -0.86 2.73
CA ARG A 240 -0.47 -0.60 2.84
C ARG A 240 -0.02 -0.48 4.30
N LEU A 241 -0.81 0.15 5.17
CA LEU A 241 -0.58 0.19 6.61
C LEU A 241 -0.62 -1.22 7.22
N ALA A 242 -1.64 -2.02 6.89
CA ALA A 242 -1.74 -3.39 7.37
C ALA A 242 -0.51 -4.22 6.97
N TRP A 243 -0.02 -4.05 5.73
CA TRP A 243 1.21 -4.71 5.26
C TRP A 243 2.45 -4.23 6.01
N PHE A 244 2.55 -2.95 6.31
CA PHE A 244 3.63 -2.39 7.13
C PHE A 244 3.63 -2.98 8.55
N PHE A 245 2.47 -3.10 9.19
CA PHE A 245 2.37 -3.73 10.50
C PHE A 245 2.69 -5.23 10.47
N CYS A 246 2.40 -5.92 9.37
CA CYS A 246 2.86 -7.28 9.16
C CYS A 246 4.39 -7.38 9.08
N TYR A 247 5.07 -6.40 8.50
CA TYR A 247 6.53 -6.32 8.51
C TYR A 247 7.08 -6.14 9.93
N LEU A 248 6.48 -5.25 10.74
CA LEU A 248 6.88 -5.08 12.14
C LEU A 248 6.71 -6.37 12.94
N ASP A 249 5.55 -7.07 12.80
CA ASP A 249 5.34 -8.38 13.42
C ASP A 249 6.38 -9.41 12.99
N GLN A 250 6.79 -9.38 11.72
CA GLN A 250 7.82 -10.29 11.22
C GLN A 250 9.19 -10.01 11.81
N ARG A 251 9.55 -8.73 12.00
CA ARG A 251 10.79 -8.35 12.70
C ARG A 251 10.77 -8.78 14.17
N ILE A 252 9.64 -8.58 14.86
CA ILE A 252 9.48 -9.02 16.25
C ILE A 252 9.73 -10.53 16.36
N ARG A 253 9.17 -11.32 15.43
CA ARG A 253 9.31 -12.80 15.45
C ARG A 253 10.69 -13.30 15.08
N ASN A 254 11.37 -12.67 14.14
CA ASN A 254 12.63 -13.15 13.59
C ASN A 254 13.86 -12.54 14.28
N GLU A 255 13.74 -11.33 14.82
CA GLU A 255 14.85 -10.55 15.39
C GLU A 255 14.69 -10.34 16.90
N CYS A 256 13.60 -10.81 17.52
CA CYS A 256 13.28 -10.51 18.93
C CYS A 256 13.38 -9.00 19.22
N TRP A 257 12.92 -8.19 18.28
CA TRP A 257 13.00 -6.73 18.34
C TRP A 257 12.27 -6.12 19.54
N ASP A 258 11.25 -6.81 20.04
CA ASP A 258 10.57 -6.53 21.31
C ASP A 258 11.54 -6.53 22.50
N LEU A 259 12.41 -7.52 22.58
CA LEU A 259 13.44 -7.61 23.63
C LEU A 259 14.51 -6.51 23.48
N GLU A 260 14.95 -6.23 22.26
CA GLU A 260 15.93 -5.16 22.02
C GLU A 260 15.38 -3.80 22.46
N LEU A 261 14.12 -3.51 22.16
CA LEU A 261 13.47 -2.29 22.61
C LEU A 261 13.34 -2.23 24.13
N GLN A 262 12.93 -3.33 24.78
CA GLN A 262 12.86 -3.40 26.24
C GLN A 262 14.21 -3.16 26.89
N PHE A 263 15.27 -3.77 26.39
CA PHE A 263 16.64 -3.54 26.88
C PHE A 263 17.10 -2.10 26.72
N ARG A 264 16.76 -1.44 25.58
CA ARG A 264 17.09 -0.03 25.37
C ARG A 264 16.36 0.90 26.34
N VAL A 265 15.08 0.60 26.65
CA VAL A 265 14.31 1.34 27.65
C VAL A 265 14.96 1.22 29.01
N GLU A 266 15.25 -0.01 29.44
CA GLU A 266 15.80 -0.24 30.76
C GLU A 266 17.21 0.35 30.89
N ALA A 267 18.04 0.28 29.85
CA ALA A 267 19.35 0.91 29.82
C ALA A 267 19.25 2.45 29.92
N ALA A 268 18.27 3.06 29.25
CA ALA A 268 18.03 4.49 29.36
C ALA A 268 17.58 4.89 30.78
N ARG A 269 16.69 4.09 31.38
CA ARG A 269 16.20 4.29 32.74
C ARG A 269 17.30 4.17 33.79
N LEU A 270 18.20 3.22 33.62
CA LEU A 270 19.36 3.04 34.51
C LEU A 270 20.38 4.18 34.34
N GLY A 271 20.54 4.72 33.11
CA GLY A 271 21.41 5.87 32.86
C GLY A 271 20.87 7.21 33.37
N GLU A 272 19.56 7.31 33.63
CA GLU A 272 18.91 8.51 34.19
C GLU A 272 18.84 8.49 35.72
N GLN A 273 19.20 7.37 36.40
CA GLN A 273 19.26 7.34 37.87
C GLN A 273 20.51 8.08 38.34
N PRO A 274 20.37 9.22 39.08
CA PRO A 274 21.51 9.90 39.67
C PRO A 274 22.17 8.96 40.70
N ALA A 275 23.49 8.88 40.64
CA ALA A 275 24.32 8.14 41.60
C ALA A 275 24.22 8.73 43.01
#